data_2caa13cc8b03e54baeca4a6871ef7eac
#
_entry.id   2caa13cc8b03e54baeca4a6871ef7eac
#
_cell.length_a   1.000
_cell.length_b   1.000
_cell.length_c   1.000
_cell.angle_alpha   90.00
_cell.angle_beta   90.00
_cell.angle_gamma   90.00
#
_symmetry.space_group_name_H-M   'P 1'
#
loop_
_entity.id
_entity.type
_entity.pdbx_description
1 polymer ?
#
loop_
_entity_poly.entity_id
_entity_poly.type
_entity_poly.pdbx_seq_one_letter_code
_entity_poly.pdbx_strand_id
1 'polypeptide(L)'
;MRDKKTSYIRLLHASPKAPAVDVYANGDNILADDLSYGEFTPYLPVMPGTYTIDIYPADNSDTPILTKELVLPEKTIATIAAIGELPELELFIVEDPKEPLQPNTSKIRFVHLSPDAPAVDVIEPNGSILFKDVSYKDITDYLSITPDTYTVEIAPTGTDNSVLFVPNIRLLPDAFYSLYAIGLVEGDPYLQLLIPLDGNSYIET
;
A
#
# COMPACT_ATOMS: atom_id res chain seq x y z
N MET A 1 -13.06 -25.46 8.08
CA MET A 1 -12.14 -25.12 9.18
C MET A 1 -11.04 -24.30 8.55
N ARG A 2 -10.92 -22.99 8.86
CA ARG A 2 -9.76 -22.20 8.38
C ARG A 2 -8.52 -22.79 9.02
N ASP A 3 -7.49 -23.04 8.22
CA ASP A 3 -6.20 -23.50 8.75
C ASP A 3 -5.64 -22.39 9.64
N LYS A 4 -5.30 -22.70 10.88
CA LYS A 4 -4.80 -21.73 11.87
C LYS A 4 -3.46 -21.08 11.48
N LYS A 5 -2.91 -21.46 10.33
CA LYS A 5 -1.61 -20.99 9.81
C LYS A 5 -1.73 -20.08 8.61
N THR A 6 -2.92 -19.95 8.01
CA THR A 6 -3.12 -19.18 6.78
C THR A 6 -2.76 -17.71 6.95
N SER A 7 -2.02 -17.19 6.02
CA SER A 7 -1.73 -15.77 5.84
C SER A 7 -2.57 -15.21 4.71
N TYR A 8 -2.70 -13.90 4.66
CA TYR A 8 -3.50 -13.21 3.64
C TYR A 8 -2.67 -12.10 3.03
N ILE A 9 -2.56 -12.10 1.72
CA ILE A 9 -1.85 -11.05 0.99
C ILE A 9 -2.76 -10.43 -0.07
N ARG A 10 -2.61 -9.14 -0.29
CA ARG A 10 -3.09 -8.47 -1.51
C ARG A 10 -1.90 -7.87 -2.25
N LEU A 11 -2.02 -7.71 -3.54
CA LEU A 11 -1.02 -7.06 -4.36
C LEU A 11 -1.44 -5.62 -4.64
N LEU A 12 -0.47 -4.72 -4.75
CA LEU A 12 -0.65 -3.35 -5.20
C LEU A 12 0.35 -3.07 -6.31
N HIS A 13 -0.13 -2.55 -7.44
CA HIS A 13 0.75 -2.01 -8.46
C HIS A 13 0.96 -0.51 -8.22
N ALA A 14 2.10 -0.14 -7.64
CA ALA A 14 2.46 1.24 -7.30
C ALA A 14 3.72 1.76 -8.04
N SER A 15 4.18 1.04 -9.07
CA SER A 15 5.30 1.47 -9.92
C SER A 15 4.82 2.42 -11.01
N PRO A 16 5.13 3.72 -10.94
CA PRO A 16 4.74 4.66 -11.98
C PRO A 16 5.43 4.31 -13.31
N LYS A 17 4.75 4.58 -14.43
CA LYS A 17 5.20 4.33 -15.81
C LYS A 17 5.44 2.85 -16.17
N ALA A 18 5.32 1.90 -15.26
CA ALA A 18 5.31 0.50 -15.61
C ALA A 18 3.95 0.12 -16.25
N PRO A 19 3.93 -0.79 -17.25
CA PRO A 19 2.68 -1.29 -17.82
C PRO A 19 1.89 -2.08 -16.77
N ALA A 20 0.65 -2.45 -17.08
CA ALA A 20 -0.08 -3.45 -16.32
C ALA A 20 0.75 -4.74 -16.21
N VAL A 21 0.59 -5.46 -15.11
CA VAL A 21 1.47 -6.59 -14.79
C VAL A 21 0.70 -7.85 -14.45
N ASP A 22 1.28 -8.99 -14.85
CA ASP A 22 0.94 -10.32 -14.36
C ASP A 22 1.90 -10.71 -13.25
N VAL A 23 1.38 -11.25 -12.16
CA VAL A 23 2.18 -11.67 -11.01
C VAL A 23 1.99 -13.15 -10.73
N TYR A 24 3.09 -13.88 -10.73
CA TYR A 24 3.12 -15.32 -10.47
C TYR A 24 3.88 -15.63 -9.19
N ALA A 25 3.48 -16.70 -8.51
CA ALA A 25 4.22 -17.31 -7.41
C ALA A 25 4.68 -18.71 -7.83
N ASN A 26 5.98 -19.00 -7.65
CA ASN A 26 6.61 -20.28 -7.96
C ASN A 26 6.35 -20.74 -9.42
N GLY A 27 6.36 -19.80 -10.35
CA GLY A 27 6.24 -20.02 -11.78
C GLY A 27 4.83 -20.22 -12.33
N ASP A 28 4.00 -21.03 -11.67
CA ASP A 28 2.70 -21.45 -12.25
C ASP A 28 1.47 -20.86 -11.56
N ASN A 29 1.62 -20.35 -10.33
CA ASN A 29 0.47 -19.85 -9.55
C ASN A 29 0.26 -18.37 -9.81
N ILE A 30 -0.77 -18.04 -10.58
CA ILE A 30 -1.15 -16.66 -10.84
C ILE A 30 -1.75 -16.01 -9.58
N LEU A 31 -1.18 -14.89 -9.17
CA LEU A 31 -1.67 -14.06 -8.06
C LEU A 31 -2.42 -12.84 -8.56
N ALA A 32 -2.05 -12.31 -9.71
CA ALA A 32 -2.74 -11.23 -10.40
C ALA A 32 -2.56 -11.38 -11.91
N ASP A 33 -3.58 -11.01 -12.66
CA ASP A 33 -3.65 -10.96 -14.11
C ASP A 33 -4.07 -9.55 -14.52
N ASP A 34 -3.30 -8.92 -15.39
CA ASP A 34 -3.54 -7.56 -15.92
C ASP A 34 -3.74 -6.49 -14.81
N LEU A 35 -2.95 -6.56 -13.74
CA LEU A 35 -3.04 -5.60 -12.63
C LEU A 35 -2.50 -4.25 -13.07
N SER A 36 -3.40 -3.27 -13.21
CA SER A 36 -3.06 -1.92 -13.65
C SER A 36 -2.47 -1.07 -12.52
N TYR A 37 -1.75 -0.01 -12.89
CA TYR A 37 -1.21 0.95 -11.94
C TYR A 37 -2.30 1.55 -11.03
N GLY A 38 -2.05 1.58 -9.71
CA GLY A 38 -2.97 2.06 -8.68
C GLY A 38 -4.03 1.05 -8.25
N GLU A 39 -4.03 -0.16 -8.81
CA GLU A 39 -4.99 -1.20 -8.47
C GLU A 39 -4.48 -2.15 -7.40
N PHE A 40 -5.44 -2.67 -6.61
CA PHE A 40 -5.23 -3.71 -5.62
C PHE A 40 -5.95 -4.99 -6.04
N THR A 41 -5.34 -6.14 -5.78
CA THR A 41 -6.09 -7.39 -5.74
C THR A 41 -6.94 -7.47 -4.46
N PRO A 42 -7.97 -8.34 -4.40
CA PRO A 42 -8.51 -8.80 -3.13
C PRO A 42 -7.42 -9.46 -2.26
N TYR A 43 -7.67 -9.57 -0.95
CA TYR A 43 -6.79 -10.40 -0.11
C TYR A 43 -6.95 -11.88 -0.46
N LEU A 44 -5.87 -12.52 -0.82
CA LEU A 44 -5.75 -13.92 -1.19
C LEU A 44 -5.26 -14.73 0.02
N PRO A 45 -5.91 -15.85 0.38
CA PRO A 45 -5.40 -16.76 1.40
C PRO A 45 -4.19 -17.52 0.84
N VAL A 46 -3.07 -17.47 1.55
CA VAL A 46 -1.80 -18.10 1.15
C VAL A 46 -1.21 -18.87 2.33
N MET A 47 -0.64 -20.03 2.09
CA MET A 47 0.08 -20.76 3.12
C MET A 47 1.41 -20.05 3.45
N PRO A 48 1.86 -20.06 4.72
CA PRO A 48 3.17 -19.51 5.07
C PRO A 48 4.28 -20.31 4.36
N GLY A 49 5.35 -19.63 4.00
CA GLY A 49 6.47 -20.25 3.29
C GLY A 49 7.28 -19.25 2.51
N THR A 50 8.21 -19.77 1.71
CA THR A 50 9.02 -18.97 0.81
C THR A 50 8.52 -19.13 -0.61
N TYR A 51 8.34 -18.03 -1.32
CA TYR A 51 7.81 -17.96 -2.67
C TYR A 51 8.78 -17.20 -3.57
N THR A 52 8.99 -17.71 -4.77
CA THR A 52 9.57 -16.92 -5.85
C THR A 52 8.44 -16.15 -6.52
N ILE A 53 8.50 -14.83 -6.48
CA ILE A 53 7.54 -13.94 -7.11
C ILE A 53 8.16 -13.44 -8.42
N ASP A 54 7.47 -13.70 -9.52
CA ASP A 54 7.82 -13.23 -10.86
C ASP A 54 6.77 -12.23 -11.33
N ILE A 55 7.20 -11.06 -11.78
CA ILE A 55 6.35 -10.02 -12.36
C ILE A 55 6.67 -9.89 -13.84
N TYR A 56 5.66 -9.98 -14.67
CA TYR A 56 5.73 -9.81 -16.12
C TYR A 56 4.90 -8.62 -16.57
N PRO A 57 5.25 -7.93 -17.67
CA PRO A 57 4.28 -7.06 -18.35
C PRO A 57 3.09 -7.91 -18.82
N ALA A 58 1.85 -7.44 -18.65
CA ALA A 58 0.64 -8.21 -18.98
C ALA A 58 0.59 -8.68 -20.45
N ASP A 59 1.16 -7.90 -21.36
CA ASP A 59 1.21 -8.23 -22.80
C ASP A 59 2.42 -9.11 -23.21
N ASN A 60 3.32 -9.46 -22.28
CA ASN A 60 4.57 -10.17 -22.60
C ASN A 60 5.05 -11.01 -21.41
N SER A 61 4.84 -12.31 -21.50
CA SER A 61 5.27 -13.31 -20.51
C SER A 61 6.62 -13.97 -20.81
N ASP A 62 7.39 -13.47 -21.78
CA ASP A 62 8.66 -14.14 -22.18
C ASP A 62 9.77 -13.92 -21.12
N THR A 63 9.81 -12.74 -20.51
CA THR A 63 10.86 -12.37 -19.54
C THR A 63 10.27 -11.56 -18.39
N PRO A 64 10.46 -11.99 -17.14
CA PRO A 64 10.00 -11.20 -15.99
C PRO A 64 10.79 -9.89 -15.89
N ILE A 65 10.10 -8.83 -15.55
CA ILE A 65 10.73 -7.53 -15.22
C ILE A 65 11.20 -7.48 -13.76
N LEU A 66 10.74 -8.42 -12.93
CA LEU A 66 11.22 -8.63 -11.58
C LEU A 66 11.07 -10.10 -11.19
N THR A 67 12.12 -10.66 -10.59
CA THR A 67 12.08 -11.96 -9.88
C THR A 67 12.64 -11.74 -8.48
N LYS A 68 11.83 -12.02 -7.44
CA LYS A 68 12.22 -11.86 -6.03
C LYS A 68 11.69 -12.98 -5.16
N GLU A 69 12.46 -13.32 -4.14
CA GLU A 69 12.02 -14.20 -3.06
C GLU A 69 11.20 -13.42 -2.04
N LEU A 70 10.04 -13.96 -1.68
CA LEU A 70 9.14 -13.47 -0.64
C LEU A 70 9.02 -14.53 0.44
N VAL A 71 9.43 -14.19 1.67
CA VAL A 71 9.19 -15.03 2.85
C VAL A 71 7.93 -14.55 3.54
N LEU A 72 6.91 -15.41 3.60
CA LEU A 72 5.62 -15.13 4.21
C LEU A 72 5.48 -15.88 5.54
N PRO A 73 5.50 -15.19 6.69
CA PRO A 73 5.27 -15.80 8.00
C PRO A 73 3.83 -16.31 8.17
N GLU A 74 3.61 -17.19 9.17
CA GLU A 74 2.27 -17.64 9.55
C GLU A 74 1.41 -16.45 10.06
N LYS A 75 0.12 -16.45 9.71
CA LYS A 75 -0.88 -15.47 10.21
C LYS A 75 -0.59 -14.01 9.85
N THR A 76 0.20 -13.80 8.84
CA THR A 76 0.48 -12.46 8.32
C THR A 76 -0.69 -11.97 7.47
N ILE A 77 -1.07 -10.72 7.65
CA ILE A 77 -1.91 -9.98 6.72
C ILE A 77 -1.04 -8.88 6.15
N ALA A 78 -0.92 -8.79 4.82
CA ALA A 78 -0.02 -7.81 4.21
C ALA A 78 -0.45 -7.37 2.81
N THR A 79 -0.05 -6.16 2.45
CA THR A 79 -0.01 -5.67 1.07
C THR A 79 1.41 -5.85 0.54
N ILE A 80 1.55 -6.52 -0.61
CA ILE A 80 2.81 -6.63 -1.36
C ILE A 80 2.73 -5.65 -2.52
N ALA A 81 3.45 -4.55 -2.41
CA ALA A 81 3.46 -3.51 -3.43
C ALA A 81 4.64 -3.68 -4.40
N ALA A 82 4.37 -3.63 -5.69
CA ALA A 82 5.40 -3.41 -6.71
C ALA A 82 5.64 -1.90 -6.80
N ILE A 83 6.84 -1.45 -6.43
CA ILE A 83 7.23 -0.04 -6.31
C ILE A 83 8.51 0.26 -7.09
N GLY A 84 8.86 1.55 -7.17
CA GLY A 84 10.02 2.02 -7.94
C GLY A 84 9.68 2.25 -9.40
N GLU A 85 10.63 2.73 -10.18
CA GLU A 85 10.50 2.89 -11.64
C GLU A 85 11.35 1.84 -12.35
N LEU A 86 10.93 1.42 -13.56
CA LEU A 86 11.75 0.54 -14.38
C LEU A 86 13.08 1.21 -14.77
N PRO A 87 14.19 0.47 -14.73
CA PRO A 87 14.33 -0.97 -14.48
C PRO A 87 14.49 -1.36 -12.99
N GLU A 88 14.40 -0.41 -12.06
CA GLU A 88 14.67 -0.60 -10.62
C GLU A 88 13.39 -0.94 -9.83
N LEU A 89 12.60 -1.88 -10.37
CA LEU A 89 11.40 -2.36 -9.71
C LEU A 89 11.75 -3.18 -8.45
N GLU A 90 10.95 -3.06 -7.39
CA GLU A 90 11.11 -3.86 -6.18
C GLU A 90 9.78 -4.24 -5.54
N LEU A 91 9.78 -5.29 -4.68
CA LEU A 91 8.66 -5.63 -3.83
C LEU A 91 8.82 -4.95 -2.47
N PHE A 92 7.78 -4.27 -2.04
CA PHE A 92 7.68 -3.62 -0.74
C PHE A 92 6.52 -4.20 0.07
N ILE A 93 6.82 -4.68 1.29
CA ILE A 93 5.84 -5.37 2.13
C ILE A 93 5.30 -4.39 3.17
N VAL A 94 3.98 -4.23 3.19
CA VAL A 94 3.24 -3.45 4.19
C VAL A 94 2.38 -4.41 4.99
N GLU A 95 2.85 -4.81 6.16
CA GLU A 95 2.09 -5.69 7.05
C GLU A 95 0.95 -4.93 7.72
N ASP A 96 -0.19 -5.59 7.93
CA ASP A 96 -1.33 -5.10 8.69
C ASP A 96 -1.29 -5.72 10.10
N PRO A 97 -0.58 -5.10 11.05
CA PRO A 97 -0.39 -5.68 12.37
C PRO A 97 -1.71 -5.73 13.14
N LYS A 98 -1.87 -6.76 13.96
CA LYS A 98 -3.00 -6.83 14.89
C LYS A 98 -2.77 -5.86 16.03
N GLU A 99 -3.59 -4.82 16.06
CA GLU A 99 -3.59 -3.84 17.14
C GLU A 99 -4.96 -3.74 17.80
N PRO A 100 -4.99 -3.39 19.09
CA PRO A 100 -6.26 -3.07 19.76
C PRO A 100 -6.93 -1.88 19.10
N LEU A 101 -8.22 -2.02 18.80
CA LEU A 101 -9.05 -0.94 18.32
C LEU A 101 -10.12 -0.63 19.38
N GLN A 102 -10.19 0.64 19.80
CA GLN A 102 -11.24 1.08 20.70
C GLN A 102 -12.57 1.14 19.94
N PRO A 103 -13.69 0.73 20.54
CA PRO A 103 -14.99 0.82 19.90
C PRO A 103 -15.27 2.23 19.38
N ASN A 104 -15.85 2.31 18.20
CA ASN A 104 -16.22 3.58 17.55
C ASN A 104 -15.03 4.53 17.30
N THR A 105 -13.84 3.96 17.04
CA THR A 105 -12.67 4.69 16.55
C THR A 105 -12.23 4.14 15.20
N SER A 106 -11.45 4.92 14.46
CA SER A 106 -10.72 4.46 13.27
C SER A 106 -9.23 4.53 13.54
N LYS A 107 -8.46 3.76 12.83
CA LYS A 107 -6.99 3.89 12.79
C LYS A 107 -6.54 4.17 11.37
N ILE A 108 -5.65 5.13 11.23
CA ILE A 108 -5.03 5.48 9.96
C ILE A 108 -3.51 5.42 10.08
N ARG A 109 -2.82 5.05 9.03
CA ARG A 109 -1.36 5.19 8.88
C ARG A 109 -1.03 5.71 7.49
N PHE A 110 0.17 6.22 7.31
CA PHE A 110 0.65 6.71 6.03
C PHE A 110 1.78 5.81 5.51
N VAL A 111 1.74 5.53 4.21
CA VAL A 111 2.74 4.71 3.49
C VAL A 111 3.22 5.50 2.30
N HIS A 112 4.51 5.85 2.29
CA HIS A 112 5.07 6.69 1.25
C HIS A 112 5.73 5.86 0.15
N LEU A 113 5.07 5.76 -1.01
CA LEU A 113 5.53 4.97 -2.16
C LEU A 113 5.77 5.81 -3.43
N SER A 114 5.83 7.14 -3.34
CA SER A 114 6.18 8.02 -4.45
C SER A 114 7.70 8.17 -4.55
N PRO A 115 8.35 7.67 -5.63
CA PRO A 115 9.81 7.55 -5.66
C PRO A 115 10.55 8.88 -5.87
N ASP A 116 9.90 9.90 -6.45
CA ASP A 116 10.49 11.23 -6.70
C ASP A 116 10.08 12.28 -5.66
N ALA A 117 9.17 11.96 -4.75
CA ALA A 117 8.78 12.88 -3.69
C ALA A 117 9.82 12.92 -2.57
N PRO A 118 10.15 14.11 -2.03
CA PRO A 118 10.95 14.24 -0.83
C PRO A 118 10.18 13.70 0.39
N ALA A 119 10.79 13.75 1.58
CA ALA A 119 10.06 13.55 2.82
C ALA A 119 8.88 14.52 2.92
N VAL A 120 7.73 14.02 3.38
CA VAL A 120 6.46 14.76 3.39
C VAL A 120 5.82 14.82 4.77
N ASP A 121 5.05 15.89 4.98
CA ASP A 121 4.10 16.00 6.08
C ASP A 121 2.67 15.78 5.55
N VAL A 122 1.85 15.06 6.32
CA VAL A 122 0.40 14.88 6.05
C VAL A 122 -0.36 15.77 7.02
N ILE A 123 -1.10 16.73 6.49
CA ILE A 123 -1.63 17.87 7.25
C ILE A 123 -3.14 17.98 7.01
N GLU A 124 -3.90 18.34 8.04
CA GLU A 124 -5.29 18.78 7.89
C GLU A 124 -5.36 20.27 7.51
N PRO A 125 -6.42 20.75 6.84
CA PRO A 125 -6.57 22.16 6.47
C PRO A 125 -6.54 23.15 7.64
N ASN A 126 -6.77 22.68 8.87
CA ASN A 126 -6.67 23.47 10.09
C ASN A 126 -5.21 23.65 10.58
N GLY A 127 -4.24 23.05 9.89
CA GLY A 127 -2.82 23.06 10.20
C GLY A 127 -2.36 21.95 11.17
N SER A 128 -3.24 21.03 11.56
CA SER A 128 -2.86 19.86 12.39
C SER A 128 -2.05 18.88 11.54
N ILE A 129 -0.86 18.50 12.00
CA ILE A 129 -0.03 17.52 11.35
C ILE A 129 -0.43 16.12 11.83
N LEU A 130 -0.90 15.27 10.92
CA LEU A 130 -1.26 13.87 11.21
C LEU A 130 -0.02 12.98 11.18
N PHE A 131 0.83 13.14 10.17
CA PHE A 131 2.10 12.41 10.03
C PHE A 131 3.17 13.40 9.58
N LYS A 132 4.38 13.26 10.16
CA LYS A 132 5.46 14.22 9.94
C LYS A 132 6.71 13.53 9.44
N ASP A 133 7.41 14.18 8.49
CA ASP A 133 8.74 13.80 8.01
C ASP A 133 8.80 12.36 7.51
N VAL A 134 7.82 11.95 6.71
CA VAL A 134 7.72 10.58 6.19
C VAL A 134 8.45 10.49 4.85
N SER A 135 9.52 9.73 4.81
CA SER A 135 10.36 9.52 3.63
C SER A 135 9.85 8.38 2.73
N TYR A 136 10.33 8.33 1.49
CA TYR A 136 10.05 7.22 0.57
C TYR A 136 10.37 5.87 1.21
N LYS A 137 9.42 4.91 1.11
CA LYS A 137 9.41 3.59 1.76
C LYS A 137 9.19 3.59 3.28
N ASP A 138 8.87 4.71 3.88
CA ASP A 138 8.45 4.70 5.28
C ASP A 138 6.98 4.27 5.41
N ILE A 139 6.73 3.55 6.50
CA ILE A 139 5.40 3.18 6.98
C ILE A 139 5.28 3.75 8.39
N THR A 140 4.30 4.61 8.63
CA THR A 140 4.08 5.16 9.98
C THR A 140 3.34 4.16 10.87
N ASP A 141 3.40 4.36 12.16
CA ASP A 141 2.49 3.71 13.10
C ASP A 141 1.03 4.14 12.84
N TYR A 142 0.07 3.33 13.32
CA TYR A 142 -1.33 3.69 13.27
C TYR A 142 -1.66 4.81 14.26
N LEU A 143 -2.26 5.88 13.75
CA LEU A 143 -2.86 6.97 14.52
C LEU A 143 -4.34 6.67 14.76
N SER A 144 -4.80 6.71 16.01
CA SER A 144 -6.23 6.62 16.33
C SER A 144 -6.92 7.96 16.04
N ILE A 145 -8.04 7.89 15.32
CA ILE A 145 -8.78 9.06 14.88
C ILE A 145 -10.30 8.83 15.04
N THR A 146 -11.07 9.88 15.22
CA THR A 146 -12.54 9.79 15.26
C THR A 146 -13.08 9.44 13.87
N PRO A 147 -14.06 8.53 13.73
CA PRO A 147 -14.73 8.30 12.46
C PRO A 147 -15.45 9.59 11.99
N ASP A 148 -15.06 10.08 10.82
CA ASP A 148 -15.61 11.31 10.21
C ASP A 148 -15.19 11.39 8.74
N THR A 149 -15.47 12.52 8.10
CA THR A 149 -14.98 12.87 6.77
C THR A 149 -13.85 13.88 6.88
N TYR A 150 -12.68 13.49 6.43
CA TYR A 150 -11.45 14.26 6.51
C TYR A 150 -11.06 14.85 5.15
N THR A 151 -10.26 15.89 5.22
CA THR A 151 -9.49 16.43 4.11
C THR A 151 -8.04 16.42 4.54
N VAL A 152 -7.14 15.95 3.69
CA VAL A 152 -5.70 16.00 3.97
C VAL A 152 -4.96 16.68 2.83
N GLU A 153 -3.86 17.30 3.19
CA GLU A 153 -2.87 17.88 2.29
C GLU A 153 -1.54 17.16 2.51
N ILE A 154 -0.81 16.93 1.43
CA ILE A 154 0.56 16.42 1.48
C ILE A 154 1.48 17.54 1.02
N ALA A 155 2.46 17.88 1.84
CA ALA A 155 3.45 18.92 1.55
C ALA A 155 4.86 18.40 1.84
N PRO A 156 5.90 18.85 1.11
CA PRO A 156 7.28 18.59 1.49
C PRO A 156 7.54 19.05 2.92
N THR A 157 8.21 18.22 3.70
CA THR A 157 8.44 18.46 5.14
C THR A 157 8.98 19.87 5.41
N GLY A 158 8.32 20.55 6.36
CA GLY A 158 8.70 21.89 6.78
C GLY A 158 8.31 23.01 5.82
N THR A 159 7.43 22.74 4.85
CA THR A 159 6.89 23.75 3.93
C THR A 159 5.37 23.82 4.00
N ASP A 160 4.81 24.95 3.56
CA ASP A 160 3.36 25.14 3.41
C ASP A 160 2.88 24.89 1.97
N ASN A 161 3.77 24.36 1.10
CA ASN A 161 3.47 24.14 -0.31
C ASN A 161 2.82 22.76 -0.50
N SER A 162 1.50 22.68 -0.45
CA SER A 162 0.78 21.44 -0.72
C SER A 162 1.02 20.98 -2.16
N VAL A 163 1.49 19.73 -2.30
CA VAL A 163 1.68 19.04 -3.60
C VAL A 163 0.51 18.13 -3.92
N LEU A 164 -0.32 17.79 -2.93
CA LEU A 164 -1.54 17.02 -3.12
C LEU A 164 -2.60 17.44 -2.10
N PHE A 165 -3.82 17.67 -2.58
CA PHE A 165 -5.01 17.98 -1.78
C PHE A 165 -6.06 16.88 -2.00
N VAL A 166 -6.45 16.18 -0.92
CA VAL A 166 -7.39 15.04 -0.98
C VAL A 166 -8.58 15.32 -0.06
N PRO A 167 -9.71 15.77 -0.61
CA PRO A 167 -10.92 16.01 0.17
C PRO A 167 -11.78 14.75 0.30
N ASN A 168 -12.75 14.79 1.24
CA ASN A 168 -13.82 13.82 1.38
C ASN A 168 -13.37 12.38 1.70
N ILE A 169 -12.33 12.22 2.49
CA ILE A 169 -11.87 10.93 3.01
C ILE A 169 -12.82 10.49 4.11
N ARG A 170 -13.72 9.57 3.80
CA ARG A 170 -14.67 9.03 4.78
C ARG A 170 -14.08 7.85 5.54
N LEU A 171 -13.86 8.02 6.83
CA LEU A 171 -13.39 6.98 7.74
C LEU A 171 -14.58 6.40 8.52
N LEU A 172 -14.76 5.09 8.41
CA LEU A 172 -15.83 4.37 9.13
C LEU A 172 -15.33 3.91 10.51
N PRO A 173 -16.22 3.77 11.52
CA PRO A 173 -15.83 3.24 12.81
C PRO A 173 -15.33 1.80 12.71
N ASP A 174 -14.56 1.40 13.72
CA ASP A 174 -14.05 0.04 13.90
C ASP A 174 -13.23 -0.47 12.70
N ALA A 175 -12.42 0.42 12.11
CA ALA A 175 -11.69 0.14 10.87
C ALA A 175 -10.26 0.69 10.87
N PHE A 176 -9.39 0.01 10.12
CA PHE A 176 -8.00 0.40 9.87
C PHE A 176 -7.84 0.77 8.40
N TYR A 177 -7.12 1.85 8.15
CA TYR A 177 -6.84 2.35 6.80
C TYR A 177 -5.36 2.67 6.63
N SER A 178 -4.81 2.31 5.49
CA SER A 178 -3.51 2.80 5.04
C SER A 178 -3.70 3.84 3.94
N LEU A 179 -3.06 5.00 4.12
CA LEU A 179 -3.02 6.08 3.14
C LEU A 179 -1.74 5.90 2.31
N TYR A 180 -1.85 5.32 1.12
CA TYR A 180 -0.72 5.09 0.22
C TYR A 180 -0.52 6.29 -0.71
N ALA A 181 0.57 7.04 -0.55
CA ALA A 181 0.98 8.04 -1.52
C ALA A 181 1.78 7.35 -2.64
N ILE A 182 1.23 7.34 -3.85
CA ILE A 182 1.82 6.75 -5.04
C ILE A 182 1.87 7.77 -6.18
N GLY A 183 2.62 7.50 -7.23
CA GLY A 183 2.79 8.39 -8.37
C GLY A 183 3.98 9.31 -8.23
N LEU A 184 4.03 10.33 -9.04
CA LEU A 184 5.15 11.25 -9.17
C LEU A 184 4.72 12.68 -8.84
N VAL A 185 5.57 13.42 -8.14
CA VAL A 185 5.38 14.85 -7.91
C VAL A 185 5.58 15.60 -9.22
N GLU A 186 6.59 15.18 -9.99
CA GLU A 186 6.90 15.76 -11.30
C GLU A 186 6.78 14.69 -12.40
N GLY A 187 5.56 14.41 -12.85
CA GLY A 187 5.39 13.42 -13.92
C GLY A 187 3.98 12.87 -14.07
N ASP A 188 3.88 11.83 -14.88
CA ASP A 188 2.67 11.05 -15.12
C ASP A 188 2.99 9.57 -14.85
N PRO A 189 2.21 8.85 -14.04
CA PRO A 189 1.03 9.30 -13.31
C PRO A 189 1.35 10.26 -12.17
N TYR A 190 0.51 11.29 -12.00
CA TYR A 190 0.67 12.27 -10.93
C TYR A 190 0.50 11.64 -9.54
N LEU A 191 1.10 12.32 -8.54
CA LEU A 191 0.94 11.98 -7.12
C LEU A 191 -0.54 11.85 -6.76
N GLN A 192 -0.90 10.75 -6.12
CA GLN A 192 -2.25 10.45 -5.66
C GLN A 192 -2.23 9.68 -4.36
N LEU A 193 -3.36 9.68 -3.65
CA LEU A 193 -3.53 8.96 -2.39
C LEU A 193 -4.57 7.86 -2.57
N LEU A 194 -4.15 6.61 -2.34
CA LEU A 194 -5.05 5.46 -2.27
C LEU A 194 -5.36 5.16 -0.80
N ILE A 195 -6.63 4.89 -0.49
CA ILE A 195 -7.09 4.74 0.89
C ILE A 195 -7.94 3.47 1.04
N PRO A 196 -7.33 2.30 0.88
CA PRO A 196 -8.03 1.05 1.08
C PRO A 196 -8.27 0.76 2.56
N LEU A 197 -9.31 -0.04 2.83
CA LEU A 197 -9.47 -0.71 4.11
C LEU A 197 -8.37 -1.78 4.28
N ASP A 198 -7.72 -1.81 5.43
CA ASP A 198 -6.69 -2.81 5.72
C ASP A 198 -7.32 -4.13 6.17
N GLY A 199 -6.62 -5.23 5.89
CA GLY A 199 -7.13 -6.58 6.13
C GLY A 199 -7.39 -6.88 7.61
N ASN A 200 -6.64 -6.28 8.53
CA ASN A 200 -6.84 -6.42 9.98
C ASN A 200 -8.18 -5.82 10.47
N SER A 201 -8.93 -5.11 9.62
CA SER A 201 -10.29 -4.65 9.93
C SER A 201 -11.32 -5.78 9.88
N TYR A 202 -11.09 -6.85 9.10
CA TYR A 202 -12.11 -7.88 8.82
C TYR A 202 -11.56 -9.29 8.63
N ILE A 203 -10.24 -9.48 8.60
CA ILE A 203 -9.62 -10.80 8.47
C ILE A 203 -9.15 -11.26 9.85
N GLU A 204 -9.63 -12.42 10.27
CA GLU A 204 -9.18 -13.12 11.47
C GLU A 204 -8.14 -14.19 11.10
N THR A 205 -6.94 -14.14 11.69
CA THR A 205 -5.83 -15.09 11.50
C THR A 205 -5.48 -15.85 12.78
#